data_77fb0991e2c8b3bee09696156be3566a
#
_entry.id   77fb0991e2c8b3bee09696156be3566a
#
_cell.length_a   1.000
_cell.length_b   1.000
_cell.length_c   1.000
_cell.angle_alpha   90.00
_cell.angle_beta   90.00
_cell.angle_gamma   90.00
#
_symmetry.space_group_name_H-M   'P 1'
#
loop_
_entity.id
_entity.type
_entity.pdbx_description
1 polymer ?
#
loop_
_entity_poly.entity_id
_entity_poly.type
_entity_poly.pdbx_seq_one_letter_code
_entity_poly.pdbx_strand_id
1 'polypeptide(L)'
;MIIRRARIEDSTSIAQVHVDSWRSTYAGLLPEDMLLRLSSTKHEARWWQQVLGRIRRRHYIYVAEDEAYGVVGFISGGPSRDRELDHQGEIYALYLLDEYQGAGVGKALFFRLAQKLRRECGRSLSVWVLAGNPSRFFYEAIGGKRIALRTERLGDEDVQEIAYGWGDTDELVAPSRPDQA
;
A
#
# COMPACT_ATOMS: atom_id res chain seq x y z
N MET A 1 -9.03 16.90 1.17
CA MET A 1 -8.51 15.50 1.16
C MET A 1 -9.39 14.62 2.04
N ILE A 2 -9.92 13.52 1.49
CA ILE A 2 -10.79 12.56 2.21
C ILE A 2 -10.19 11.16 2.08
N ILE A 3 -10.11 10.42 3.21
CA ILE A 3 -9.77 9.00 3.19
C ILE A 3 -11.07 8.21 3.31
N ARG A 4 -11.43 7.47 2.25
CA ARG A 4 -12.66 6.68 2.20
C ARG A 4 -12.41 5.26 1.69
N ARG A 5 -13.37 4.37 1.90
CA ARG A 5 -13.33 3.03 1.30
C ARG A 5 -13.43 3.15 -0.22
N ALA A 6 -12.63 2.34 -0.92
CA ALA A 6 -12.69 2.27 -2.38
C ALA A 6 -14.01 1.66 -2.85
N ARG A 7 -14.47 2.11 -4.00
CA ARG A 7 -15.65 1.65 -4.74
C ARG A 7 -15.20 1.05 -6.08
N ILE A 8 -16.07 0.32 -6.73
CA ILE A 8 -15.73 -0.31 -8.02
C ILE A 8 -15.41 0.74 -9.11
N GLU A 9 -16.05 1.89 -9.02
CA GLU A 9 -15.86 3.02 -9.93
C GLU A 9 -14.44 3.62 -9.82
N ASP A 10 -13.77 3.43 -8.68
CA ASP A 10 -12.40 3.92 -8.45
C ASP A 10 -11.33 3.07 -9.17
N SER A 11 -11.71 1.93 -9.76
CA SER A 11 -10.77 0.95 -10.33
C SER A 11 -9.80 1.56 -11.35
N THR A 12 -10.28 2.44 -12.22
CA THR A 12 -9.45 3.11 -13.23
C THR A 12 -8.49 4.12 -12.59
N SER A 13 -8.96 4.91 -11.63
CA SER A 13 -8.13 5.89 -10.93
C SER A 13 -7.08 5.22 -10.05
N ILE A 14 -7.45 4.13 -9.35
CA ILE A 14 -6.49 3.31 -8.59
C ILE A 14 -5.43 2.72 -9.52
N ALA A 15 -5.82 2.22 -10.70
CA ALA A 15 -4.90 1.70 -11.69
C ALA A 15 -3.93 2.78 -12.19
N GLN A 16 -4.43 4.00 -12.43
CA GLN A 16 -3.58 5.12 -12.85
C GLN A 16 -2.57 5.48 -11.78
N VAL A 17 -3.00 5.67 -10.53
CA VAL A 17 -2.10 5.93 -9.39
C VAL A 17 -1.06 4.83 -9.26
N HIS A 18 -1.47 3.56 -9.39
CA HIS A 18 -0.56 2.42 -9.29
C HIS A 18 0.53 2.47 -10.37
N VAL A 19 0.13 2.65 -11.63
CA VAL A 19 1.07 2.73 -12.77
C VAL A 19 2.01 3.92 -12.65
N ASP A 20 1.50 5.11 -12.32
CA ASP A 20 2.31 6.32 -12.23
C ASP A 20 3.29 6.23 -11.06
N SER A 21 2.84 5.75 -9.89
CA SER A 21 3.72 5.52 -8.74
C SER A 21 4.79 4.45 -9.02
N TRP A 22 4.48 3.40 -9.78
CA TRP A 22 5.47 2.40 -10.18
C TRP A 22 6.55 3.01 -11.07
N ARG A 23 6.15 3.81 -12.05
CA ARG A 23 7.08 4.46 -12.96
C ARG A 23 8.00 5.43 -12.23
N SER A 24 7.48 6.24 -11.30
CA SER A 24 8.31 7.17 -10.54
C SER A 24 9.20 6.46 -9.52
N THR A 25 8.65 5.51 -8.76
CA THR A 25 9.37 4.85 -7.67
C THR A 25 10.46 3.89 -8.15
N TYR A 26 10.19 3.15 -9.23
CA TYR A 26 11.07 2.05 -9.68
C TYR A 26 11.90 2.39 -10.91
N ALA A 27 11.83 3.64 -11.43
CA ALA A 27 12.76 4.12 -12.44
C ALA A 27 14.21 4.00 -11.93
N GLY A 28 15.05 3.26 -12.68
CA GLY A 28 16.43 2.99 -12.29
C GLY A 28 16.62 1.90 -11.21
N LEU A 29 15.56 1.36 -10.63
CA LEU A 29 15.59 0.23 -9.68
C LEU A 29 15.23 -1.10 -10.38
N LEU A 30 14.38 -1.04 -11.39
CA LEU A 30 13.95 -2.19 -12.19
C LEU A 30 14.26 -1.93 -13.68
N PRO A 31 14.45 -2.98 -14.49
CA PRO A 31 14.64 -2.84 -15.93
C PRO A 31 13.48 -2.11 -16.60
N GLU A 32 13.78 -1.23 -17.56
CA GLU A 32 12.79 -0.38 -18.23
C GLU A 32 11.71 -1.19 -18.96
N ASP A 33 12.10 -2.26 -19.64
CA ASP A 33 11.18 -3.16 -20.35
C ASP A 33 10.21 -3.87 -19.39
N MET A 34 10.63 -4.14 -18.17
CA MET A 34 9.79 -4.68 -17.11
C MET A 34 8.77 -3.63 -16.62
N LEU A 35 9.21 -2.39 -16.38
CA LEU A 35 8.32 -1.29 -16.01
C LEU A 35 7.27 -1.02 -17.08
N LEU A 36 7.64 -1.10 -18.35
CA LEU A 36 6.72 -0.94 -19.48
C LEU A 36 5.66 -2.06 -19.54
N ARG A 37 6.06 -3.31 -19.29
CA ARG A 37 5.13 -4.46 -19.26
C ARG A 37 4.15 -4.40 -18.10
N LEU A 38 4.63 -4.03 -16.92
CA LEU A 38 3.81 -3.96 -15.70
C LEU A 38 2.90 -2.72 -15.65
N SER A 39 3.15 -1.71 -16.47
CA SER A 39 2.49 -0.42 -16.41
C SER A 39 1.34 -0.22 -17.39
N SER A 40 0.64 -1.30 -17.78
CA SER A 40 -0.58 -1.17 -18.59
C SER A 40 -1.78 -0.79 -17.72
N THR A 41 -2.17 0.48 -17.76
CA THR A 41 -3.33 1.00 -17.00
C THR A 41 -4.61 0.20 -17.28
N LYS A 42 -4.81 -0.27 -18.51
CA LYS A 42 -5.98 -1.11 -18.85
C LYS A 42 -5.96 -2.47 -18.17
N HIS A 43 -4.77 -3.07 -18.00
CA HIS A 43 -4.60 -4.35 -17.32
C HIS A 43 -4.85 -4.19 -15.82
N GLU A 44 -4.25 -3.17 -15.23
CA GLU A 44 -4.43 -2.83 -13.82
C GLU A 44 -5.89 -2.49 -13.50
N ALA A 45 -6.58 -1.70 -14.34
CA ALA A 45 -7.98 -1.37 -14.15
C ALA A 45 -8.88 -2.60 -14.12
N ARG A 46 -8.65 -3.58 -15.00
CA ARG A 46 -9.40 -4.85 -15.01
C ARG A 46 -9.14 -5.66 -13.75
N TRP A 47 -7.89 -5.71 -13.30
CA TRP A 47 -7.51 -6.41 -12.08
C TRP A 47 -8.15 -5.76 -10.85
N TRP A 48 -8.07 -4.43 -10.71
CA TRP A 48 -8.70 -3.70 -9.61
C TRP A 48 -10.22 -3.82 -9.62
N GLN A 49 -10.84 -3.82 -10.80
CA GLN A 49 -12.28 -4.07 -10.92
C GLN A 49 -12.66 -5.46 -10.37
N GLN A 50 -11.85 -6.49 -10.67
CA GLN A 50 -12.07 -7.83 -10.13
C GLN A 50 -11.86 -7.88 -8.61
N VAL A 51 -10.81 -7.22 -8.11
CA VAL A 51 -10.49 -7.15 -6.67
C VAL A 51 -11.63 -6.47 -5.92
N LEU A 52 -12.06 -5.31 -6.39
CA LEU A 52 -13.15 -4.53 -5.78
C LEU A 52 -14.50 -5.26 -5.85
N GLY A 53 -14.77 -5.96 -6.95
CA GLY A 53 -15.97 -6.80 -7.10
C GLY A 53 -16.00 -8.04 -6.19
N ARG A 54 -14.83 -8.50 -5.70
CA ARG A 54 -14.69 -9.69 -4.85
C ARG A 54 -14.51 -9.38 -3.36
N ILE A 55 -14.94 -8.23 -2.88
CA ILE A 55 -14.77 -7.72 -1.49
C ILE A 55 -15.16 -8.72 -0.37
N ARG A 56 -15.87 -9.81 -0.68
CA ARG A 56 -16.24 -10.88 0.29
C ARG A 56 -15.05 -11.66 0.88
N ARG A 57 -13.80 -11.46 0.39
CA ARG A 57 -12.60 -12.22 0.80
C ARG A 57 -11.70 -11.52 1.81
N ARG A 58 -12.22 -10.58 2.64
CA ARG A 58 -11.42 -9.86 3.66
C ARG A 58 -10.25 -9.05 3.05
N HIS A 59 -10.44 -8.55 1.83
CA HIS A 59 -9.53 -7.60 1.19
C HIS A 59 -10.11 -6.19 1.35
N TYR A 60 -9.38 -5.31 2.00
CA TYR A 60 -9.80 -3.96 2.35
C TYR A 60 -8.98 -2.95 1.56
N ILE A 61 -9.66 -2.00 0.91
CA ILE A 61 -9.02 -0.98 0.08
C ILE A 61 -9.59 0.38 0.47
N TYR A 62 -8.69 1.32 0.71
CA TYR A 62 -9.02 2.72 0.96
C TYR A 62 -8.31 3.59 -0.05
N VAL A 63 -8.94 4.69 -0.43
CA VAL A 63 -8.41 5.72 -1.32
C VAL A 63 -8.27 7.04 -0.60
N ALA A 64 -7.27 7.82 -1.00
CA ALA A 64 -7.15 9.23 -0.70
C ALA A 64 -7.72 10.00 -1.89
N GLU A 65 -8.76 10.79 -1.64
CA GLU A 65 -9.47 11.56 -2.66
C GLU A 65 -9.27 13.05 -2.41
N ASP A 66 -8.74 13.72 -3.40
CA ASP A 66 -8.64 15.17 -3.46
C ASP A 66 -9.88 15.74 -4.14
N GLU A 67 -10.35 16.89 -3.70
CA GLU A 67 -11.57 17.51 -4.24
C GLU A 67 -11.43 17.93 -5.69
N ALA A 68 -10.25 18.39 -6.10
CA ALA A 68 -9.98 18.87 -7.46
C ALA A 68 -9.47 17.77 -8.40
N TYR A 69 -8.70 16.80 -7.88
CA TYR A 69 -7.95 15.83 -8.68
C TYR A 69 -8.47 14.39 -8.58
N GLY A 70 -9.44 14.12 -7.69
CA GLY A 70 -9.99 12.78 -7.49
C GLY A 70 -9.06 11.88 -6.68
N VAL A 71 -8.95 10.60 -7.04
CA VAL A 71 -8.12 9.64 -6.31
C VAL A 71 -6.65 9.88 -6.60
N VAL A 72 -5.89 10.22 -5.57
CA VAL A 72 -4.45 10.55 -5.61
C VAL A 72 -3.56 9.54 -4.90
N GLY A 73 -4.15 8.58 -4.21
CA GLY A 73 -3.45 7.51 -3.54
C GLY A 73 -4.38 6.40 -3.08
N PHE A 74 -3.82 5.24 -2.78
CA PHE A 74 -4.59 4.13 -2.22
C PHE A 74 -3.73 3.24 -1.34
N ILE A 75 -4.42 2.48 -0.48
CA ILE A 75 -3.84 1.40 0.32
C ILE A 75 -4.74 0.18 0.25
N SER A 76 -4.14 -1.01 0.18
CA SER A 76 -4.85 -2.27 0.21
C SER A 76 -4.21 -3.24 1.19
N GLY A 77 -5.00 -4.15 1.76
CA GLY A 77 -4.52 -5.17 2.68
C GLY A 77 -5.62 -6.11 3.14
N GLY A 78 -5.23 -7.09 3.93
CA GLY A 78 -6.11 -8.16 4.42
C GLY A 78 -5.38 -9.10 5.37
N PRO A 79 -5.85 -10.35 5.53
CA PRO A 79 -5.10 -11.38 6.25
C PRO A 79 -3.71 -11.57 5.66
N SER A 80 -2.74 -11.89 6.52
CA SER A 80 -1.38 -12.20 6.06
C SER A 80 -1.41 -13.33 5.03
N ARG A 81 -0.70 -13.13 3.93
CA ARG A 81 -0.49 -14.13 2.87
C ARG A 81 0.78 -14.94 3.12
N ASP A 82 1.66 -14.40 3.95
CA ASP A 82 2.91 -15.04 4.35
C ASP A 82 2.70 -15.84 5.65
N ARG A 83 2.90 -17.15 5.56
CA ARG A 83 2.74 -18.06 6.70
C ARG A 83 4.01 -18.19 7.55
N GLU A 84 5.13 -17.72 7.06
CA GLU A 84 6.41 -17.74 7.77
C GLU A 84 6.53 -16.55 8.72
N LEU A 85 5.81 -15.47 8.44
CA LEU A 85 5.71 -14.32 9.33
C LEU A 85 4.60 -14.55 10.35
N ASP A 86 4.94 -14.46 11.63
CA ASP A 86 3.94 -14.52 12.74
C ASP A 86 3.17 -13.20 12.85
N HIS A 87 2.50 -12.81 11.73
CA HIS A 87 1.68 -11.60 11.65
C HIS A 87 0.32 -11.92 11.05
N GLN A 88 -0.73 -11.33 11.61
CA GLN A 88 -2.11 -11.67 11.31
C GLN A 88 -2.68 -10.87 10.12
N GLY A 89 -2.26 -9.61 9.99
CA GLY A 89 -2.64 -8.72 8.91
C GLY A 89 -1.44 -8.37 8.02
N GLU A 90 -1.71 -8.03 6.76
CA GLU A 90 -0.69 -7.61 5.79
C GLU A 90 -1.20 -6.42 4.97
N ILE A 91 -0.34 -5.43 4.80
CA ILE A 91 -0.51 -4.39 3.79
C ILE A 91 0.02 -4.95 2.47
N TYR A 92 -0.84 -5.01 1.46
CA TYR A 92 -0.49 -5.55 0.15
C TYR A 92 0.09 -4.49 -0.79
N ALA A 93 -0.40 -3.25 -0.66
CA ALA A 93 0.06 -2.12 -1.46
C ALA A 93 -0.25 -0.80 -0.76
N LEU A 94 0.63 0.18 -0.90
CA LEU A 94 0.43 1.58 -0.54
C LEU A 94 1.11 2.42 -1.61
N TYR A 95 0.33 3.17 -2.37
CA TYR A 95 0.82 4.06 -3.42
C TYR A 95 0.16 5.42 -3.31
N LEU A 96 0.94 6.45 -3.63
CA LEU A 96 0.55 7.85 -3.56
C LEU A 96 1.30 8.61 -4.63
N LEU A 97 0.60 9.44 -5.38
CA LEU A 97 1.24 10.32 -6.36
C LEU A 97 2.28 11.22 -5.68
N ASP A 98 3.37 11.50 -6.35
CA ASP A 98 4.56 12.16 -5.78
C ASP A 98 4.22 13.52 -5.19
N GLU A 99 3.34 14.30 -5.83
CA GLU A 99 2.92 15.63 -5.40
C GLU A 99 2.16 15.62 -4.04
N TYR A 100 1.66 14.45 -3.62
CA TYR A 100 0.93 14.28 -2.36
C TYR A 100 1.76 13.61 -1.27
N GLN A 101 3.02 13.25 -1.57
CA GLN A 101 3.94 12.69 -0.59
C GLN A 101 4.41 13.77 0.40
N GLY A 102 4.85 13.36 1.58
CA GLY A 102 5.31 14.30 2.61
C GLY A 102 4.22 15.09 3.36
N ALA A 103 2.98 15.12 2.84
CA ALA A 103 1.84 15.84 3.44
C ALA A 103 1.00 15.01 4.46
N GLY A 104 1.50 13.86 4.88
CA GLY A 104 0.82 12.99 5.86
C GLY A 104 -0.29 12.10 5.29
N VAL A 105 -0.57 12.16 3.99
CA VAL A 105 -1.63 11.38 3.33
C VAL A 105 -1.35 9.88 3.42
N GLY A 106 -0.11 9.44 3.16
CA GLY A 106 0.30 8.04 3.30
C GLY A 106 0.11 7.52 4.72
N LYS A 107 0.43 8.34 5.72
CA LYS A 107 0.22 8.03 7.14
C LYS A 107 -1.28 7.88 7.46
N ALA A 108 -2.14 8.75 6.94
CA ALA A 108 -3.59 8.67 7.12
C ALA A 108 -4.18 7.41 6.49
N LEU A 109 -3.76 7.04 5.27
CA LEU A 109 -4.13 5.80 4.61
C LEU A 109 -3.70 4.58 5.44
N PHE A 110 -2.44 4.56 5.90
CA PHE A 110 -1.89 3.48 6.71
C PHE A 110 -2.71 3.26 7.98
N PHE A 111 -2.94 4.30 8.77
CA PHE A 111 -3.71 4.17 10.02
C PHE A 111 -5.16 3.74 9.78
N ARG A 112 -5.77 4.23 8.69
CA ARG A 112 -7.13 3.82 8.34
C ARG A 112 -7.23 2.32 8.06
N LEU A 113 -6.29 1.77 7.31
CA LEU A 113 -6.24 0.35 7.03
C LEU A 113 -5.83 -0.45 8.27
N ALA A 114 -4.81 -0.03 9.00
CA ALA A 114 -4.33 -0.71 10.21
C ALA A 114 -5.46 -0.89 11.24
N GLN A 115 -6.27 0.14 11.50
CA GLN A 115 -7.46 0.04 12.35
C GLN A 115 -8.47 -0.99 11.85
N LYS A 116 -8.64 -1.10 10.51
CA LYS A 116 -9.54 -2.10 9.93
C LYS A 116 -8.99 -3.50 10.08
N LEU A 117 -7.71 -3.71 9.76
CA LEU A 117 -7.05 -5.02 9.85
C LEU A 117 -6.99 -5.51 11.30
N ARG A 118 -6.74 -4.62 12.26
CA ARG A 118 -6.78 -4.96 13.68
C ARG A 118 -8.10 -5.59 14.10
N ARG A 119 -9.23 -5.05 13.64
CA ARG A 119 -10.58 -5.56 13.97
C ARG A 119 -10.91 -6.88 13.27
N GLU A 120 -10.38 -7.10 12.09
CA GLU A 120 -10.78 -8.19 11.20
C GLU A 120 -9.76 -9.34 11.15
N CYS A 121 -8.48 -9.05 11.35
CA CYS A 121 -7.40 -10.02 11.21
C CYS A 121 -6.71 -10.31 12.53
N GLY A 122 -6.46 -9.28 13.34
CA GLY A 122 -5.73 -9.37 14.61
C GLY A 122 -4.83 -8.16 14.83
N ARG A 123 -4.00 -8.21 15.89
CA ARG A 123 -3.26 -7.05 16.39
C ARG A 123 -1.92 -6.82 15.68
N SER A 124 -1.36 -7.83 15.05
CA SER A 124 -0.07 -7.73 14.36
C SER A 124 -0.24 -7.47 12.86
N LEU A 125 0.67 -6.67 12.30
CA LEU A 125 0.62 -6.20 10.92
C LEU A 125 2.00 -6.29 10.28
N SER A 126 2.05 -6.68 9.00
CA SER A 126 3.28 -6.70 8.22
C SER A 126 3.11 -6.03 6.85
N VAL A 127 4.24 -5.68 6.23
CA VAL A 127 4.34 -5.22 4.84
C VAL A 127 5.66 -5.67 4.25
N TRP A 128 5.64 -6.14 3.01
CA TRP A 128 6.83 -6.38 2.22
C TRP A 128 7.12 -5.18 1.31
N VAL A 129 8.38 -4.78 1.21
CA VAL A 129 8.84 -3.67 0.38
C VAL A 129 10.19 -4.01 -0.25
N LEU A 130 10.40 -3.62 -1.51
CA LEU A 130 11.70 -3.79 -2.15
C LEU A 130 12.80 -3.06 -1.36
N ALA A 131 13.93 -3.73 -1.12
CA ALA A 131 15.02 -3.20 -0.31
C ALA A 131 15.60 -1.88 -0.86
N GLY A 132 15.59 -1.72 -2.18
CA GLY A 132 16.00 -0.49 -2.87
C GLY A 132 14.96 0.63 -2.87
N ASN A 133 13.71 0.36 -2.47
CA ASN A 133 12.64 1.35 -2.50
C ASN A 133 12.78 2.36 -1.34
N PRO A 134 12.92 3.67 -1.61
CA PRO A 134 12.99 4.70 -0.57
C PRO A 134 11.78 4.73 0.37
N SER A 135 10.60 4.27 -0.09
CA SER A 135 9.38 4.19 0.73
C SER A 135 9.55 3.31 1.98
N ARG A 136 10.59 2.47 2.06
CA ARG A 136 10.91 1.71 3.28
C ARG A 136 11.11 2.60 4.50
N PHE A 137 11.70 3.79 4.33
CA PHE A 137 11.92 4.74 5.42
C PHE A 137 10.60 5.29 6.01
N PHE A 138 9.53 5.33 5.21
CA PHE A 138 8.20 5.64 5.71
C PHE A 138 7.75 4.62 6.75
N TYR A 139 7.94 3.33 6.49
CA TYR A 139 7.55 2.27 7.44
C TYR A 139 8.38 2.31 8.71
N GLU A 140 9.68 2.59 8.60
CA GLU A 140 10.56 2.80 9.76
C GLU A 140 10.08 4.00 10.62
N ALA A 141 9.74 5.12 9.96
CA ALA A 141 9.29 6.35 10.62
C ALA A 141 7.95 6.20 11.37
N ILE A 142 7.11 5.25 10.97
CA ILE A 142 5.86 4.94 11.67
C ILE A 142 5.97 3.74 12.61
N GLY A 143 7.20 3.39 13.01
CA GLY A 143 7.48 2.39 14.05
C GLY A 143 7.56 0.94 13.56
N GLY A 144 7.61 0.71 12.25
CA GLY A 144 7.83 -0.62 11.68
C GLY A 144 9.24 -1.13 11.98
N LYS A 145 9.34 -2.35 12.49
CA LYS A 145 10.60 -3.04 12.73
C LYS A 145 10.89 -3.99 11.57
N ARG A 146 12.14 -4.09 11.14
CA ARG A 146 12.55 -5.11 10.17
C ARG A 146 12.43 -6.48 10.82
N ILE A 147 11.66 -7.37 10.20
CA ILE A 147 11.36 -8.70 10.75
C ILE A 147 11.85 -9.83 9.86
N ALA A 148 12.01 -9.61 8.55
CA ALA A 148 12.50 -10.60 7.60
C ALA A 148 13.13 -9.95 6.37
N LEU A 149 13.90 -10.77 5.65
CA LEU A 149 14.48 -10.47 4.33
C LEU A 149 14.25 -11.69 3.43
N ARG A 150 13.86 -11.47 2.20
CA ARG A 150 13.73 -12.53 1.21
C ARG A 150 14.23 -12.09 -0.16
N THR A 151 14.55 -13.06 -1.00
CA THR A 151 14.73 -12.86 -2.44
C THR A 151 13.44 -13.28 -3.12
N GLU A 152 12.85 -12.39 -3.87
CA GLU A 152 11.63 -12.64 -4.65
C GLU A 152 11.97 -12.54 -6.14
N ARG A 153 11.33 -13.40 -6.95
CA ARG A 153 11.52 -13.35 -8.40
C ARG A 153 10.44 -12.47 -9.03
N LEU A 154 10.89 -11.35 -9.58
CA LEU A 154 10.03 -10.39 -10.25
C LEU A 154 10.32 -10.42 -11.77
N GLY A 155 9.53 -11.16 -12.54
CA GLY A 155 9.84 -11.48 -13.93
C GLY A 155 11.08 -12.34 -14.04
N ASP A 156 12.12 -11.84 -14.73
CA ASP A 156 13.41 -12.52 -14.88
C ASP A 156 14.48 -12.05 -13.87
N GLU A 157 14.14 -11.09 -13.01
CA GLU A 157 15.05 -10.50 -12.02
C GLU A 157 14.80 -11.04 -10.62
N ASP A 158 15.88 -11.27 -9.87
CA ASP A 158 15.84 -11.57 -8.45
C ASP A 158 15.97 -10.27 -7.67
N VAL A 159 14.95 -9.91 -6.92
CA VAL A 159 14.90 -8.68 -6.12
C VAL A 159 14.88 -9.00 -4.63
N GLN A 160 15.55 -8.15 -3.84
CA GLN A 160 15.52 -8.26 -2.38
C GLN A 160 14.31 -7.50 -1.82
N GLU A 161 13.56 -8.15 -0.93
CA GLU A 161 12.47 -7.54 -0.19
C GLU A 161 12.73 -7.60 1.31
N ILE A 162 12.33 -6.53 2.01
CA ILE A 162 12.38 -6.43 3.46
C ILE A 162 10.95 -6.43 3.98
N ALA A 163 10.67 -7.26 4.99
CA ALA A 163 9.43 -7.18 5.73
C ALA A 163 9.58 -6.23 6.91
N TYR A 164 8.64 -5.31 7.04
CA TYR A 164 8.43 -4.50 8.24
C TYR A 164 7.21 -5.00 8.98
N GLY A 165 7.30 -5.05 10.31
CA GLY A 165 6.22 -5.56 11.16
C GLY A 165 5.94 -4.68 12.37
N TRP A 166 4.69 -4.73 12.82
CA TRP A 166 4.19 -4.16 14.06
C TRP A 166 3.57 -5.30 14.87
N GLY A 167 4.14 -5.62 16.03
CA GLY A 167 3.68 -6.71 16.90
C GLY A 167 2.33 -6.39 17.54
N ASP A 168 2.10 -5.13 17.87
CA ASP A 168 0.83 -4.63 18.39
C ASP A 168 0.47 -3.28 17.75
N THR A 169 -0.61 -3.28 16.98
CA THR A 169 -1.12 -2.06 16.32
C THR A 169 -1.80 -1.09 17.29
N ASP A 170 -1.96 -1.43 18.58
CA ASP A 170 -2.39 -0.47 19.61
C ASP A 170 -1.32 0.58 19.92
N GLU A 171 -0.05 0.24 19.69
CA GLU A 171 1.07 1.16 19.84
C GLU A 171 1.14 2.20 18.70
N LEU A 172 0.38 1.98 17.62
CA LEU A 172 0.27 2.93 16.52
C LEU A 172 -0.58 4.13 16.95
N VAL A 173 0.07 5.21 17.35
CA VAL A 173 -0.61 6.47 17.68
C VAL A 173 -1.19 7.06 16.41
N ALA A 174 -2.52 7.12 16.33
CA ALA A 174 -3.19 7.83 15.24
C ALA A 174 -2.69 9.29 15.18
N PRO A 175 -2.47 9.87 13.99
CA PRO A 175 -2.13 11.29 13.90
C PRO A 175 -3.23 12.07 14.59
N SER A 176 -2.85 12.98 15.48
CA SER A 176 -3.77 13.97 16.05
C SER A 176 -4.52 14.64 14.89
N ARG A 177 -5.84 14.68 14.94
CA ARG A 177 -6.59 15.49 13.97
C ARG A 177 -6.00 16.89 14.02
N PRO A 178 -5.65 17.53 12.88
CA PRO A 178 -5.37 18.95 12.91
C PRO A 178 -6.62 19.62 13.50
N ASP A 179 -6.42 20.38 14.58
CA ASP A 179 -7.47 21.16 15.21
C ASP A 179 -8.19 21.96 14.12
N GLN A 180 -9.50 21.78 14.08
CA GLN A 180 -10.39 22.67 13.35
C GLN A 180 -10.37 24.01 14.14
N ALA A 181 -9.47 24.89 13.72
CA ALA A 181 -9.51 26.28 14.08
C ALA A 181 -10.12 27.09 12.94
#